data_63668b7207fa485374ccb31254752321
#
_entry.id   63668b7207fa485374ccb31254752321
#
_cell.length_a   1.000
_cell.length_b   1.000
_cell.length_c   1.000
_cell.angle_alpha   90.00
_cell.angle_beta   90.00
_cell.angle_gamma   90.00
#
_symmetry.space_group_name_H-M   'P 1'
#
loop_
_entity.id
_entity.type
_entity.pdbx_description
1 polymer ?
#
loop_
_entity_poly.entity_id
_entity_poly.type
_entity_poly.pdbx_seq_one_letter_code
_entity_poly.pdbx_strand_id
1 'polypeptide(L)'
;MKTRDDFQNRYDISNHLTKVATICFWANVIFALLTLVTPDCVKQLLWGAQVILALAYVVLTVIDNCFLWYEAEIGRIKDNIADAFSANLTEERTEGYYTNNEVPSIKKYAVNTYESAFYSREESRAMIPYTLAKIAVAVGMVLLLALLRAVDMAWVLWIVQTVFSSVVVIYCIQFMVFSFKMNGICKQFYTQLIAESETATVKHEANLISCVVEYEATKMYFKVRLSSKVFGKLKPRLESEWAGLLSQIK
;
A
#
# COMPACT_ATOMS: atom_id res chain seq x y z
N MET A 1 14.46 -22.24 -7.57
CA MET A 1 15.00 -22.00 -6.23
C MET A 1 13.85 -21.52 -5.37
N LYS A 2 13.66 -22.05 -4.17
CA LYS A 2 12.55 -21.61 -3.30
C LYS A 2 12.99 -20.32 -2.62
N THR A 3 12.36 -19.19 -2.93
CA THR A 3 12.66 -17.91 -2.26
C THR A 3 12.26 -18.03 -0.80
N ARG A 4 13.17 -17.72 0.12
CA ARG A 4 12.88 -17.56 1.54
C ARG A 4 12.54 -16.10 1.78
N ASP A 5 11.38 -15.82 2.35
CA ASP A 5 10.94 -14.47 2.75
C ASP A 5 10.35 -14.53 4.16
N ASP A 6 11.20 -14.27 5.15
CA ASP A 6 10.81 -14.31 6.57
C ASP A 6 9.85 -13.16 6.93
N PHE A 7 9.83 -12.06 6.15
CA PHE A 7 8.94 -10.92 6.39
C PHE A 7 7.52 -11.16 5.88
N GLN A 8 7.31 -12.13 4.98
CA GLN A 8 5.98 -12.43 4.41
C GLN A 8 4.94 -12.69 5.50
N ASN A 9 5.31 -13.42 6.56
CA ASN A 9 4.40 -13.71 7.67
C ASN A 9 3.92 -12.42 8.39
N ARG A 10 4.79 -11.42 8.55
CA ARG A 10 4.43 -10.12 9.16
C ARG A 10 3.44 -9.36 8.29
N TYR A 11 3.66 -9.35 6.97
CA TYR A 11 2.71 -8.76 6.03
C TYR A 11 1.37 -9.52 6.01
N ASP A 12 1.39 -10.83 6.13
CA ASP A 12 0.17 -11.65 6.16
C ASP A 12 -0.67 -11.37 7.42
N ILE A 13 -0.04 -11.25 8.59
CA ILE A 13 -0.69 -10.85 9.84
C ILE A 13 -1.30 -9.45 9.69
N SER A 14 -0.53 -8.47 9.22
CA SER A 14 -0.97 -7.11 8.96
C SER A 14 -2.14 -7.07 7.97
N ASN A 15 -2.07 -7.83 6.87
CA ASN A 15 -3.16 -7.95 5.89
C ASN A 15 -4.42 -8.58 6.49
N HIS A 16 -4.28 -9.57 7.39
CA HIS A 16 -5.40 -10.18 8.08
C HIS A 16 -6.08 -9.17 9.01
N LEU A 17 -5.30 -8.43 9.79
CA LEU A 17 -5.83 -7.38 10.68
C LEU A 17 -6.61 -6.31 9.92
N THR A 18 -6.06 -5.84 8.78
CA THR A 18 -6.75 -4.89 7.90
C THR A 18 -8.06 -5.45 7.34
N LYS A 19 -8.12 -6.74 7.00
CA LYS A 19 -9.36 -7.37 6.55
C LYS A 19 -10.41 -7.37 7.66
N VAL A 20 -10.02 -7.73 8.89
CA VAL A 20 -10.93 -7.70 10.05
C VAL A 20 -11.40 -6.29 10.33
N ALA A 21 -10.51 -5.29 10.34
CA ALA A 21 -10.88 -3.88 10.48
C ALA A 21 -11.87 -3.43 9.39
N THR A 22 -11.64 -3.83 8.14
CA THR A 22 -12.55 -3.54 7.03
C THR A 22 -13.93 -4.17 7.22
N ILE A 23 -13.99 -5.40 7.74
CA ILE A 23 -15.26 -6.07 8.08
C ILE A 23 -16.00 -5.29 9.18
N CYS A 24 -15.30 -4.87 10.25
CA CYS A 24 -15.87 -4.05 11.31
C CYS A 24 -16.43 -2.73 10.76
N PHE A 25 -15.72 -2.07 9.85
CA PHE A 25 -16.17 -0.84 9.19
C PHE A 25 -17.48 -1.07 8.40
N TRP A 26 -17.52 -2.09 7.52
CA TRP A 26 -18.71 -2.35 6.72
C TRP A 26 -19.90 -2.84 7.55
N ALA A 27 -19.64 -3.66 8.58
CA ALA A 27 -20.67 -4.06 9.53
C ALA A 27 -21.27 -2.84 10.26
N ASN A 28 -20.43 -1.87 10.66
CA ASN A 28 -20.88 -0.62 11.26
C ASN A 28 -21.77 0.18 10.30
N VAL A 29 -21.39 0.28 9.03
CA VAL A 29 -22.21 0.95 8.00
C VAL A 29 -23.56 0.24 7.81
N ILE A 30 -23.57 -1.10 7.74
CA ILE A 30 -24.82 -1.89 7.63
C ILE A 30 -25.71 -1.67 8.84
N PHE A 31 -25.17 -1.71 10.06
CA PHE A 31 -25.94 -1.47 11.28
C PHE A 31 -26.51 -0.03 11.33
N ALA A 32 -25.75 0.95 10.85
CA ALA A 32 -26.23 2.33 10.73
C ALA A 32 -27.45 2.40 9.78
N LEU A 33 -27.42 1.71 8.64
CA LEU A 33 -28.56 1.65 7.72
C LEU A 33 -29.76 0.89 8.33
N LEU A 34 -29.51 -0.20 9.06
CA LEU A 34 -30.58 -0.97 9.72
C LEU A 34 -31.30 -0.14 10.79
N THR A 35 -30.63 0.79 11.49
CA THR A 35 -31.30 1.65 12.47
C THR A 35 -32.38 2.54 11.86
N LEU A 36 -32.34 2.81 10.53
CA LEU A 36 -33.34 3.62 9.85
C LEU A 36 -34.72 2.93 9.76
N VAL A 37 -34.73 1.59 9.67
CA VAL A 37 -35.94 0.80 9.42
C VAL A 37 -36.37 -0.03 10.62
N THR A 38 -35.59 -0.02 11.71
CA THR A 38 -35.81 -0.89 12.86
C THR A 38 -36.67 -0.19 13.93
N PRO A 39 -37.53 -0.90 14.68
CA PRO A 39 -38.29 -0.37 15.82
C PRO A 39 -37.38 0.13 16.96
N ASP A 40 -37.88 1.08 17.75
CA ASP A 40 -37.07 1.75 18.79
C ASP A 40 -36.49 0.81 19.84
N CYS A 41 -37.17 -0.28 20.15
CA CYS A 41 -36.68 -1.28 21.11
C CYS A 41 -35.37 -1.98 20.67
N VAL A 42 -35.12 -2.06 19.35
CA VAL A 42 -33.91 -2.70 18.79
C VAL A 42 -32.82 -1.68 18.48
N LYS A 43 -33.18 -0.41 18.25
CA LYS A 43 -32.24 0.67 17.94
C LYS A 43 -31.13 0.83 18.98
N GLN A 44 -31.47 0.73 20.26
CA GLN A 44 -30.49 0.87 21.35
C GLN A 44 -29.41 -0.21 21.28
N LEU A 45 -29.81 -1.44 20.97
CA LEU A 45 -28.86 -2.55 20.78
C LEU A 45 -27.96 -2.32 19.57
N LEU A 46 -28.53 -1.87 18.45
CA LEU A 46 -27.77 -1.54 17.24
C LEU A 46 -26.76 -0.40 17.48
N TRP A 47 -27.15 0.65 18.22
CA TRP A 47 -26.23 1.73 18.58
C TRP A 47 -25.07 1.23 19.44
N GLY A 48 -25.35 0.39 20.44
CA GLY A 48 -24.30 -0.24 21.25
C GLY A 48 -23.34 -1.05 20.41
N ALA A 49 -23.86 -1.86 19.49
CA ALA A 49 -23.04 -2.66 18.57
C ALA A 49 -22.20 -1.78 17.62
N GLN A 50 -22.75 -0.67 17.10
CA GLN A 50 -22.01 0.29 16.27
C GLN A 50 -20.83 0.92 17.02
N VAL A 51 -21.03 1.31 18.28
CA VAL A 51 -19.93 1.87 19.10
C VAL A 51 -18.82 0.85 19.29
N ILE A 52 -19.17 -0.41 19.58
CA ILE A 52 -18.17 -1.49 19.73
C ILE A 52 -17.41 -1.72 18.42
N LEU A 53 -18.12 -1.79 17.29
CA LEU A 53 -17.50 -2.00 15.97
C LEU A 53 -16.61 -0.82 15.57
N ALA A 54 -17.02 0.42 15.87
CA ALA A 54 -16.22 1.60 15.61
C ALA A 54 -14.92 1.60 16.44
N LEU A 55 -15.02 1.28 17.73
CA LEU A 55 -13.85 1.16 18.61
C LEU A 55 -12.92 0.02 18.15
N ALA A 56 -13.48 -1.14 17.82
CA ALA A 56 -12.70 -2.25 17.28
C ALA A 56 -11.96 -1.86 15.99
N TYR A 57 -12.63 -1.18 15.06
CA TYR A 57 -12.02 -0.67 13.84
C TYR A 57 -10.84 0.26 14.13
N VAL A 58 -11.01 1.23 15.04
CA VAL A 58 -9.94 2.18 15.40
C VAL A 58 -8.76 1.45 16.03
N VAL A 59 -9.00 0.59 17.02
CA VAL A 59 -7.94 -0.17 17.71
C VAL A 59 -7.16 -1.04 16.75
N LEU A 60 -7.86 -1.82 15.91
CA LEU A 60 -7.22 -2.69 14.92
C LEU A 60 -6.38 -1.89 13.91
N THR A 61 -6.89 -0.75 13.45
CA THR A 61 -6.19 0.13 12.51
C THR A 61 -4.95 0.75 13.14
N VAL A 62 -5.02 1.16 14.41
CA VAL A 62 -3.86 1.72 15.14
C VAL A 62 -2.79 0.66 15.35
N ILE A 63 -3.17 -0.54 15.82
CA ILE A 63 -2.23 -1.65 16.02
C ILE A 63 -1.51 -1.98 14.70
N ASP A 64 -2.28 -2.10 13.63
CA ASP A 64 -1.72 -2.41 12.31
C ASP A 64 -0.77 -1.32 11.80
N ASN A 65 -1.22 -0.07 11.79
CA ASN A 65 -0.44 1.03 11.22
C ASN A 65 0.77 1.44 12.05
N CYS A 66 0.68 1.37 13.39
CA CYS A 66 1.74 1.86 14.26
C CYS A 66 2.77 0.78 14.62
N PHE A 67 2.39 -0.49 14.57
CA PHE A 67 3.25 -1.58 14.99
C PHE A 67 3.55 -2.54 13.83
N LEU A 68 2.55 -3.29 13.34
CA LEU A 68 2.80 -4.39 12.42
C LEU A 68 3.34 -3.93 11.07
N TRP A 69 2.69 -2.95 10.46
CA TRP A 69 3.15 -2.39 9.19
C TRP A 69 4.52 -1.73 9.31
N TYR A 70 4.72 -0.94 10.38
CA TYR A 70 5.98 -0.26 10.62
C TYR A 70 7.13 -1.26 10.78
N GLU A 71 6.96 -2.30 11.60
CA GLU A 71 8.00 -3.31 11.83
C GLU A 71 8.30 -4.11 10.56
N ALA A 72 7.27 -4.46 9.78
CA ALA A 72 7.45 -5.17 8.51
C ALA A 72 8.27 -4.34 7.52
N GLU A 73 7.96 -3.05 7.36
CA GLU A 73 8.67 -2.17 6.44
C GLU A 73 10.11 -1.87 6.88
N ILE A 74 10.32 -1.55 8.15
CA ILE A 74 11.68 -1.33 8.70
C ILE A 74 12.52 -2.61 8.59
N GLY A 75 11.94 -3.77 8.85
CA GLY A 75 12.61 -5.05 8.66
C GLY A 75 13.06 -5.24 7.22
N ARG A 76 12.20 -4.94 6.26
CA ARG A 76 12.52 -5.05 4.82
C ARG A 76 13.58 -4.04 4.36
N ILE A 77 13.55 -2.81 4.89
CA ILE A 77 14.60 -1.81 4.62
C ILE A 77 15.96 -2.32 5.13
N LYS A 78 16.00 -2.83 6.36
CA LYS A 78 17.23 -3.38 6.95
C LYS A 78 17.75 -4.58 6.15
N ASP A 79 16.87 -5.48 5.69
CA ASP A 79 17.22 -6.63 4.86
C ASP A 79 17.78 -6.20 3.50
N ASN A 80 17.18 -5.20 2.85
CA ASN A 80 17.72 -4.62 1.61
C ASN A 80 19.11 -4.02 1.81
N ILE A 81 19.33 -3.29 2.91
CA ILE A 81 20.66 -2.77 3.26
C ILE A 81 21.64 -3.92 3.53
N ALA A 82 21.21 -4.95 4.28
CA ALA A 82 22.01 -6.13 4.59
C ALA A 82 22.47 -6.86 3.31
N ASP A 83 21.56 -7.07 2.34
CA ASP A 83 21.89 -7.65 1.04
C ASP A 83 22.84 -6.75 0.24
N ALA A 84 22.53 -5.45 0.18
CA ALA A 84 23.27 -4.46 -0.61
C ALA A 84 24.72 -4.29 -0.16
N PHE A 85 25.00 -4.44 1.13
CA PHE A 85 26.35 -4.25 1.72
C PHE A 85 26.96 -5.55 2.28
N SER A 86 26.28 -6.69 2.08
CA SER A 86 26.70 -7.99 2.64
C SER A 86 26.91 -7.94 4.16
N ALA A 87 26.06 -7.19 4.87
CA ALA A 87 26.13 -6.94 6.30
C ALA A 87 25.04 -7.73 7.05
N ASN A 88 25.30 -8.12 8.28
CA ASN A 88 24.33 -8.80 9.13
C ASN A 88 23.59 -7.76 9.99
N LEU A 89 22.49 -7.21 9.51
CA LEU A 89 21.70 -6.19 10.22
C LEU A 89 20.42 -6.76 10.86
N THR A 90 19.99 -7.94 10.42
CA THR A 90 18.77 -8.59 10.93
C THR A 90 18.96 -10.12 10.99
N GLU A 91 18.23 -10.78 11.90
CA GLU A 91 18.17 -12.24 11.96
C GLU A 91 17.25 -12.80 10.88
N GLU A 92 16.20 -12.05 10.52
CA GLU A 92 15.27 -12.38 9.45
C GLU A 92 15.87 -11.94 8.11
N ARG A 93 15.79 -12.80 7.10
CA ARG A 93 16.40 -12.56 5.77
C ARG A 93 15.46 -12.98 4.64
N THR A 94 15.67 -12.33 3.51
CA THR A 94 15.15 -12.81 2.23
C THR A 94 16.29 -13.44 1.43
N GLU A 95 16.08 -14.63 0.89
CA GLU A 95 17.04 -15.28 -0.01
C GLU A 95 16.47 -15.35 -1.43
N GLY A 96 17.21 -14.84 -2.41
CA GLY A 96 16.80 -14.81 -3.80
C GLY A 96 15.62 -13.88 -4.09
N TYR A 97 15.44 -12.84 -3.26
CA TYR A 97 14.42 -11.81 -3.46
C TYR A 97 14.84 -10.82 -4.55
N TYR A 98 16.08 -10.34 -4.49
CA TYR A 98 16.64 -9.45 -5.50
C TYR A 98 17.37 -10.26 -6.59
N THR A 99 17.24 -9.82 -7.85
CA THR A 99 17.67 -10.59 -9.02
C THR A 99 18.98 -10.11 -9.63
N ASN A 100 19.64 -9.10 -9.03
CA ASN A 100 20.91 -8.55 -9.54
C ASN A 100 22.14 -9.22 -8.90
N ASN A 101 23.26 -9.17 -9.62
CA ASN A 101 24.57 -9.68 -9.19
C ASN A 101 25.59 -8.55 -8.96
N GLU A 102 25.12 -7.33 -8.66
CA GLU A 102 26.01 -6.19 -8.38
C GLU A 102 26.88 -6.47 -7.15
N VAL A 103 28.09 -5.94 -7.18
CA VAL A 103 28.97 -6.00 -6.01
C VAL A 103 28.43 -5.12 -4.87
N PRO A 104 28.70 -5.49 -3.60
CA PRO A 104 28.25 -4.72 -2.45
C PRO A 104 28.62 -3.24 -2.55
N SER A 105 27.58 -2.38 -2.62
CA SER A 105 27.75 -0.93 -2.86
C SER A 105 26.43 -0.18 -2.73
N ILE A 106 26.52 1.15 -2.70
CA ILE A 106 25.37 2.05 -2.83
C ILE A 106 24.60 1.80 -4.14
N LYS A 107 25.31 1.47 -5.22
CA LYS A 107 24.70 1.11 -6.50
C LYS A 107 23.83 -0.13 -6.36
N LYS A 108 24.32 -1.19 -5.70
CA LYS A 108 23.52 -2.40 -5.43
C LYS A 108 22.27 -2.07 -4.64
N TYR A 109 22.38 -1.24 -3.60
CA TYR A 109 21.24 -0.77 -2.82
C TYR A 109 20.20 -0.02 -3.67
N ALA A 110 20.66 0.85 -4.57
CA ALA A 110 19.80 1.57 -5.50
C ALA A 110 19.13 0.64 -6.52
N VAL A 111 19.84 -0.36 -7.04
CA VAL A 111 19.28 -1.36 -8.00
C VAL A 111 18.20 -2.23 -7.33
N ASN A 112 18.45 -2.73 -6.12
CA ASN A 112 17.45 -3.46 -5.33
C ASN A 112 16.18 -2.62 -5.08
N THR A 113 16.39 -1.35 -4.73
CA THR A 113 15.28 -0.43 -4.47
C THR A 113 14.54 -0.07 -5.76
N TYR A 114 15.25 0.08 -6.88
CA TYR A 114 14.64 0.31 -8.19
C TYR A 114 13.77 -0.88 -8.63
N GLU A 115 14.24 -2.12 -8.41
CA GLU A 115 13.44 -3.33 -8.64
C GLU A 115 12.11 -3.26 -7.86
N SER A 116 12.19 -2.96 -6.57
CA SER A 116 11.01 -2.84 -5.70
C SER A 116 10.09 -1.69 -6.14
N ALA A 117 10.64 -0.55 -6.55
CA ALA A 117 9.88 0.60 -7.04
C ALA A 117 9.21 0.29 -8.40
N PHE A 118 9.89 -0.41 -9.29
CA PHE A 118 9.36 -0.83 -10.58
C PHE A 118 8.14 -1.74 -10.40
N TYR A 119 8.24 -2.79 -9.56
CA TYR A 119 7.10 -3.66 -9.24
C TYR A 119 5.96 -2.89 -8.60
N SER A 120 6.24 -2.04 -7.61
CA SER A 120 5.24 -1.21 -6.93
C SER A 120 4.51 -0.26 -7.88
N ARG A 121 5.22 0.33 -8.86
CA ARG A 121 4.64 1.17 -9.90
C ARG A 121 3.66 0.42 -10.77
N GLU A 122 4.07 -0.71 -11.33
CA GLU A 122 3.25 -1.47 -12.27
C GLU A 122 2.03 -2.09 -11.57
N GLU A 123 2.21 -2.59 -10.35
CA GLU A 123 1.13 -3.13 -9.56
C GLU A 123 0.12 -2.04 -9.17
N SER A 124 0.59 -0.89 -8.68
CA SER A 124 -0.31 0.21 -8.33
C SER A 124 -1.10 0.72 -9.56
N ARG A 125 -0.47 0.84 -10.73
CA ARG A 125 -1.15 1.20 -11.97
C ARG A 125 -2.26 0.21 -12.35
N ALA A 126 -1.99 -1.08 -12.24
CA ALA A 126 -2.99 -2.11 -12.53
C ALA A 126 -4.14 -2.11 -11.51
N MET A 127 -3.93 -1.59 -10.32
CA MET A 127 -4.96 -1.49 -9.27
C MET A 127 -5.81 -0.21 -9.36
N ILE A 128 -5.39 0.84 -10.09
CA ILE A 128 -6.14 2.09 -10.24
C ILE A 128 -7.63 1.84 -10.64
N PRO A 129 -7.96 1.06 -11.70
CA PRO A 129 -9.35 0.89 -12.09
C PRO A 129 -10.19 0.22 -11.00
N TYR A 130 -9.63 -0.73 -10.25
CA TYR A 130 -10.33 -1.37 -9.13
C TYR A 130 -10.58 -0.39 -7.97
N THR A 131 -9.63 0.49 -7.71
CA THR A 131 -9.73 1.50 -6.67
C THR A 131 -10.77 2.56 -7.04
N LEU A 132 -10.78 3.02 -8.29
CA LEU A 132 -11.79 3.95 -8.80
C LEU A 132 -13.19 3.32 -8.82
N ALA A 133 -13.32 2.03 -9.18
CA ALA A 133 -14.60 1.33 -9.15
C ALA A 133 -15.21 1.29 -7.74
N LYS A 134 -14.39 1.10 -6.69
CA LYS A 134 -14.88 1.13 -5.29
C LYS A 134 -15.48 2.49 -4.93
N ILE A 135 -14.83 3.59 -5.33
CA ILE A 135 -15.39 4.94 -5.12
C ILE A 135 -16.67 5.13 -5.92
N ALA A 136 -16.67 4.75 -7.19
CA ALA A 136 -17.83 4.90 -8.05
C ALA A 136 -19.06 4.19 -7.47
N VAL A 137 -18.87 2.98 -6.91
CA VAL A 137 -19.93 2.25 -6.21
C VAL A 137 -20.38 2.99 -4.95
N ALA A 138 -19.45 3.48 -4.13
CA ALA A 138 -19.80 4.20 -2.89
C ALA A 138 -20.55 5.50 -3.18
N VAL A 139 -20.07 6.29 -4.14
CA VAL A 139 -20.72 7.54 -4.58
C VAL A 139 -22.07 7.24 -5.23
N GLY A 140 -22.14 6.21 -6.08
CA GLY A 140 -23.37 5.77 -6.73
C GLY A 140 -24.45 5.35 -5.74
N MET A 141 -24.11 4.64 -4.67
CA MET A 141 -25.04 4.31 -3.58
C MET A 141 -25.57 5.56 -2.88
N VAL A 142 -24.71 6.53 -2.57
CA VAL A 142 -25.13 7.79 -1.93
C VAL A 142 -26.09 8.56 -2.85
N LEU A 143 -25.76 8.68 -4.14
CA LEU A 143 -26.62 9.37 -5.12
C LEU A 143 -27.97 8.65 -5.29
N LEU A 144 -27.97 7.32 -5.33
CA LEU A 144 -29.19 6.54 -5.41
C LEU A 144 -30.11 6.79 -4.20
N LEU A 145 -29.57 6.77 -2.99
CA LEU A 145 -30.32 7.07 -1.76
C LEU A 145 -30.89 8.48 -1.76
N ALA A 146 -30.12 9.47 -2.25
CA ALA A 146 -30.58 10.86 -2.38
C ALA A 146 -31.71 11.00 -3.42
N LEU A 147 -31.62 10.32 -4.56
CA LEU A 147 -32.61 10.40 -5.63
C LEU A 147 -33.94 9.69 -5.30
N LEU A 148 -33.88 8.59 -4.58
CA LEU A 148 -35.08 7.82 -4.21
C LEU A 148 -35.98 8.53 -3.20
N ARG A 149 -35.55 9.66 -2.62
CA ARG A 149 -36.26 10.39 -1.56
C ARG A 149 -36.81 9.48 -0.43
N ALA A 150 -36.26 8.30 -0.32
CA ALA A 150 -36.68 7.28 0.64
C ALA A 150 -36.22 7.62 2.07
N VAL A 151 -35.34 8.61 2.19
CA VAL A 151 -34.67 8.99 3.44
C VAL A 151 -34.71 10.52 3.57
N ASP A 152 -34.92 11.02 4.76
CA ASP A 152 -34.84 12.45 5.05
C ASP A 152 -33.49 13.03 4.65
N MET A 153 -33.47 14.23 4.09
CA MET A 153 -32.24 14.89 3.59
C MET A 153 -31.16 14.99 4.67
N ALA A 154 -31.53 15.13 5.93
CA ALA A 154 -30.60 15.14 7.05
C ALA A 154 -29.76 13.82 7.14
N TRP A 155 -30.39 12.68 6.88
CA TRP A 155 -29.71 11.38 6.85
C TRP A 155 -28.81 11.21 5.63
N VAL A 156 -29.25 11.71 4.48
CA VAL A 156 -28.44 11.72 3.26
C VAL A 156 -27.15 12.52 3.49
N LEU A 157 -27.28 13.72 4.08
CA LEU A 157 -26.13 14.56 4.42
C LEU A 157 -25.20 13.87 5.42
N TRP A 158 -25.74 13.20 6.43
CA TRP A 158 -24.95 12.45 7.42
C TRP A 158 -24.19 11.28 6.77
N ILE A 159 -24.83 10.51 5.89
CA ILE A 159 -24.20 9.42 5.14
C ILE A 159 -23.10 9.99 4.21
N VAL A 160 -23.40 11.08 3.49
CA VAL A 160 -22.42 11.77 2.64
C VAL A 160 -21.21 12.19 3.48
N GLN A 161 -21.43 12.87 4.59
CA GLN A 161 -20.36 13.31 5.49
C GLN A 161 -19.56 12.13 6.01
N THR A 162 -20.18 11.03 6.40
CA THR A 162 -19.52 9.81 6.87
C THR A 162 -18.71 9.14 5.76
N VAL A 163 -19.23 9.04 4.55
CA VAL A 163 -18.53 8.44 3.40
C VAL A 163 -17.37 9.32 2.91
N PHE A 164 -17.57 10.64 2.83
CA PHE A 164 -16.52 11.57 2.37
C PHE A 164 -15.47 11.87 3.43
N SER A 165 -15.82 11.90 4.71
CA SER A 165 -14.85 11.98 5.81
C SER A 165 -14.19 10.64 6.09
N SER A 166 -14.71 9.55 5.53
CA SER A 166 -14.23 8.20 5.78
C SER A 166 -12.98 7.88 4.99
N VAL A 167 -12.26 6.94 5.55
CA VAL A 167 -11.07 6.26 5.06
C VAL A 167 -11.11 5.90 3.57
N VAL A 168 -12.31 5.72 2.96
CA VAL A 168 -12.43 5.26 1.56
C VAL A 168 -11.93 6.31 0.57
N VAL A 169 -12.40 7.56 0.68
CA VAL A 169 -12.02 8.65 -0.24
C VAL A 169 -10.57 9.06 -0.01
N ILE A 170 -10.18 9.20 1.27
CA ILE A 170 -8.80 9.54 1.63
C ILE A 170 -7.84 8.46 1.13
N TYR A 171 -8.16 7.18 1.36
CA TYR A 171 -7.33 6.07 0.87
C TYR A 171 -7.18 6.10 -0.65
N CYS A 172 -8.25 6.40 -1.39
CA CYS A 172 -8.17 6.49 -2.84
C CYS A 172 -7.28 7.63 -3.33
N ILE A 173 -7.41 8.81 -2.71
CA ILE A 173 -6.53 9.96 -3.03
C ILE A 173 -5.08 9.58 -2.72
N GLN A 174 -4.82 9.01 -1.56
CA GLN A 174 -3.48 8.54 -1.17
C GLN A 174 -2.94 7.50 -2.16
N PHE A 175 -3.78 6.55 -2.59
CA PHE A 175 -3.40 5.54 -3.57
C PHE A 175 -3.04 6.15 -4.93
N MET A 176 -3.84 7.12 -5.42
CA MET A 176 -3.55 7.84 -6.67
C MET A 176 -2.24 8.62 -6.59
N VAL A 177 -2.05 9.36 -5.50
CA VAL A 177 -0.81 10.13 -5.26
C VAL A 177 0.39 9.18 -5.15
N PHE A 178 0.26 8.07 -4.43
CA PHE A 178 1.29 7.03 -4.36
C PHE A 178 1.68 6.51 -5.75
N SER A 179 0.71 6.13 -6.57
CA SER A 179 0.99 5.63 -7.93
C SER A 179 1.69 6.68 -8.80
N PHE A 180 1.28 7.94 -8.67
CA PHE A 180 1.94 9.06 -9.36
C PHE A 180 3.39 9.25 -8.87
N LYS A 181 3.63 9.23 -7.56
CA LYS A 181 4.95 9.33 -6.95
C LYS A 181 5.86 8.18 -7.39
N MET A 182 5.37 6.93 -7.35
CA MET A 182 6.13 5.76 -7.81
C MET A 182 6.60 5.90 -9.27
N ASN A 183 5.76 6.50 -10.13
CA ASN A 183 6.16 6.77 -11.52
C ASN A 183 7.31 7.79 -11.60
N GLY A 184 7.29 8.83 -10.76
CA GLY A 184 8.38 9.81 -10.66
C GLY A 184 9.68 9.19 -10.19
N ILE A 185 9.61 8.41 -9.10
CA ILE A 185 10.75 7.71 -8.50
C ILE A 185 11.39 6.73 -9.49
N CYS A 186 10.58 5.94 -10.20
CA CYS A 186 11.12 5.03 -11.22
C CYS A 186 11.81 5.78 -12.37
N LYS A 187 11.32 6.97 -12.76
CA LYS A 187 12.01 7.80 -13.76
C LYS A 187 13.35 8.32 -13.25
N GLN A 188 13.42 8.71 -11.98
CA GLN A 188 14.68 9.16 -11.38
C GLN A 188 15.70 8.03 -11.36
N PHE A 189 15.33 6.82 -10.88
CA PHE A 189 16.20 5.65 -10.93
C PHE A 189 16.65 5.32 -12.35
N TYR A 190 15.74 5.35 -13.32
CA TYR A 190 16.09 5.13 -14.74
C TYR A 190 17.14 6.13 -15.23
N THR A 191 16.95 7.42 -14.91
CA THR A 191 17.90 8.48 -15.29
C THR A 191 19.28 8.23 -14.65
N GLN A 192 19.33 7.94 -13.35
CA GLN A 192 20.59 7.80 -12.63
C GLN A 192 21.34 6.49 -12.94
N LEU A 193 20.61 5.37 -13.17
CA LEU A 193 21.22 4.05 -13.35
C LEU A 193 21.45 3.67 -14.82
N ILE A 194 20.68 4.27 -15.75
CA ILE A 194 20.70 3.85 -17.17
C ILE A 194 21.06 4.99 -18.09
N ALA A 195 20.38 6.16 -18.00
CA ALA A 195 20.54 7.25 -18.96
C ALA A 195 21.81 8.06 -18.69
N GLU A 196 22.09 8.40 -17.44
CA GLU A 196 23.26 9.19 -17.01
C GLU A 196 24.27 8.26 -16.33
N SER A 197 24.96 7.43 -17.10
CA SER A 197 26.04 6.58 -16.55
C SER A 197 27.30 7.43 -16.30
N GLU A 198 27.22 8.31 -15.31
CA GLU A 198 28.44 8.98 -14.82
C GLU A 198 29.33 7.98 -14.07
N THR A 199 30.66 8.15 -14.20
CA THR A 199 31.65 7.50 -13.33
C THR A 199 31.28 7.74 -11.87
N ALA A 200 31.45 6.72 -11.03
CA ALA A 200 31.12 6.74 -9.60
C ALA A 200 31.74 7.99 -8.90
N THR A 201 30.99 9.05 -8.84
CA THR A 201 31.32 10.29 -8.14
C THR A 201 30.49 10.37 -6.87
N VAL A 202 30.98 11.05 -5.85
CA VAL A 202 30.23 11.33 -4.60
C VAL A 202 28.85 11.94 -4.91
N LYS A 203 28.76 12.77 -5.95
CA LYS A 203 27.49 13.37 -6.40
C LYS A 203 26.52 12.30 -6.92
N HIS A 204 27.01 11.36 -7.73
CA HIS A 204 26.20 10.28 -8.25
C HIS A 204 25.67 9.37 -7.13
N GLU A 205 26.52 8.98 -6.18
CA GLU A 205 26.12 8.20 -5.00
C GLU A 205 25.07 8.95 -4.16
N ALA A 206 25.25 10.26 -3.95
CA ALA A 206 24.27 11.08 -3.23
C ALA A 206 22.90 11.11 -3.96
N ASN A 207 22.90 11.19 -5.30
CA ASN A 207 21.67 11.11 -6.09
C ASN A 207 20.99 9.74 -5.96
N LEU A 208 21.74 8.64 -6.00
CA LEU A 208 21.21 7.29 -5.79
C LEU A 208 20.59 7.13 -4.39
N ILE A 209 21.28 7.59 -3.35
CA ILE A 209 20.74 7.60 -1.98
C ILE A 209 19.46 8.43 -1.90
N SER A 210 19.43 9.60 -2.56
CA SER A 210 18.23 10.46 -2.60
C SER A 210 17.02 9.73 -3.21
N CYS A 211 17.22 9.01 -4.31
CA CYS A 211 16.15 8.19 -4.93
C CYS A 211 15.66 7.08 -3.98
N VAL A 212 16.59 6.39 -3.30
CA VAL A 212 16.26 5.36 -2.32
C VAL A 212 15.43 5.95 -1.17
N VAL A 213 15.90 7.06 -0.58
CA VAL A 213 15.20 7.72 0.53
C VAL A 213 13.81 8.19 0.11
N GLU A 214 13.65 8.73 -1.10
CA GLU A 214 12.35 9.16 -1.61
C GLU A 214 11.39 7.96 -1.76
N TYR A 215 11.88 6.82 -2.25
CA TYR A 215 11.09 5.58 -2.35
C TYR A 215 10.63 5.09 -0.98
N GLU A 216 11.56 4.91 -0.05
CA GLU A 216 11.26 4.38 1.29
C GLU A 216 10.34 5.34 2.07
N ALA A 217 10.60 6.64 2.03
CA ALA A 217 9.74 7.64 2.64
C ALA A 217 8.33 7.64 2.04
N THR A 218 8.22 7.53 0.71
CA THR A 218 6.92 7.47 0.03
C THR A 218 6.15 6.22 0.45
N LYS A 219 6.79 5.06 0.49
CA LYS A 219 6.17 3.80 0.89
C LYS A 219 5.69 3.83 2.34
N MET A 220 6.54 4.33 3.24
CA MET A 220 6.21 4.48 4.67
C MET A 220 5.08 5.48 4.93
N TYR A 221 5.06 6.60 4.19
CA TYR A 221 4.05 7.64 4.36
C TYR A 221 2.67 7.21 3.90
N PHE A 222 2.56 6.69 2.66
CA PHE A 222 1.27 6.37 2.08
C PHE A 222 0.66 5.06 2.58
N LYS A 223 1.46 4.14 3.11
CA LYS A 223 1.04 2.83 3.63
C LYS A 223 0.11 2.08 2.67
N VAL A 224 0.38 2.19 1.37
CA VAL A 224 -0.43 1.57 0.32
C VAL A 224 -0.19 0.07 0.29
N ARG A 225 -1.26 -0.69 0.43
CA ARG A 225 -1.22 -2.14 0.32
C ARG A 225 -1.48 -2.56 -1.11
N LEU A 226 -0.48 -3.16 -1.70
CA LEU A 226 -0.57 -3.75 -3.03
C LEU A 226 -1.18 -5.16 -2.93
N SER A 227 -1.79 -5.63 -4.01
CA SER A 227 -2.56 -6.87 -4.02
C SER A 227 -1.73 -8.05 -4.51
N SER A 228 -1.42 -9.02 -3.65
CA SER A 228 -0.70 -10.24 -4.03
C SER A 228 -1.35 -10.99 -5.20
N LYS A 229 -2.69 -10.88 -5.38
CA LYS A 229 -3.40 -11.48 -6.52
C LYS A 229 -3.08 -10.74 -7.83
N VAL A 230 -3.00 -9.41 -7.79
CA VAL A 230 -2.64 -8.58 -8.95
C VAL A 230 -1.18 -8.82 -9.29
N PHE A 231 -0.31 -8.78 -8.29
CA PHE A 231 1.12 -9.09 -8.44
C PHE A 231 1.33 -10.46 -9.08
N GLY A 232 0.70 -11.52 -8.56
CA GLY A 232 0.85 -12.88 -9.11
C GLY A 232 0.45 -12.99 -10.60
N LYS A 233 -0.54 -12.20 -11.05
CA LYS A 233 -0.91 -12.14 -12.49
C LYS A 233 0.10 -11.38 -13.34
N LEU A 234 0.72 -10.35 -12.78
CA LEU A 234 1.66 -9.50 -13.51
C LEU A 234 3.09 -10.05 -13.47
N LYS A 235 3.43 -10.84 -12.47
CA LYS A 235 4.78 -11.31 -12.15
C LYS A 235 5.56 -11.84 -13.37
N PRO A 236 5.04 -12.77 -14.20
CA PRO A 236 5.81 -13.30 -15.34
C PRO A 236 6.20 -12.23 -16.35
N ARG A 237 5.32 -11.27 -16.60
CA ARG A 237 5.60 -10.13 -17.50
C ARG A 237 6.62 -9.20 -16.87
N LEU A 238 6.43 -8.85 -15.60
CA LEU A 238 7.29 -7.90 -14.90
C LEU A 238 8.71 -8.42 -14.71
N GLU A 239 8.88 -9.72 -14.46
CA GLU A 239 10.21 -10.37 -14.40
C GLU A 239 10.95 -10.25 -15.74
N SER A 240 10.27 -10.44 -16.86
CA SER A 240 10.86 -10.26 -18.20
C SER A 240 11.23 -8.81 -18.49
N GLU A 241 10.32 -7.86 -18.16
CA GLU A 241 10.58 -6.43 -18.34
C GLU A 241 11.73 -5.95 -17.45
N TRP A 242 11.78 -6.40 -16.18
CA TRP A 242 12.86 -6.09 -15.25
C TRP A 242 14.22 -6.64 -15.73
N ALA A 243 14.27 -7.88 -16.20
CA ALA A 243 15.49 -8.45 -16.77
C ALA A 243 16.03 -7.61 -17.94
N GLY A 244 15.12 -7.08 -18.79
CA GLY A 244 15.48 -6.16 -19.86
C GLY A 244 16.03 -4.83 -19.36
N LEU A 245 15.48 -4.27 -18.26
CA LEU A 245 16.01 -3.06 -17.64
C LEU A 245 17.35 -3.31 -16.95
N LEU A 246 17.47 -4.42 -16.22
CA LEU A 246 18.68 -4.79 -15.51
C LEU A 246 19.88 -4.95 -16.46
N SER A 247 19.66 -5.47 -17.67
CA SER A 247 20.71 -5.60 -18.69
C SER A 247 21.23 -4.25 -19.22
N GLN A 248 20.50 -3.16 -19.00
CA GLN A 248 20.87 -1.79 -19.42
C GLN A 248 21.59 -1.00 -18.31
N ILE A 249 21.55 -1.48 -17.07
CA ILE A 249 22.26 -0.89 -15.93
C ILE A 249 23.76 -1.12 -16.14
N LYS A 250 24.52 -0.03 -16.15
CA LYS A 250 25.96 -0.04 -16.43
C LYS A 250 26.79 -0.01 -15.16
#